data_82159733ce56caf70dee05c70f3b42ab
#
_entry.id   82159733ce56caf70dee05c70f3b42ab
#
_cell.length_a   1.000
_cell.length_b   1.000
_cell.length_c   1.000
_cell.angle_alpha   90.00
_cell.angle_beta   90.00
_cell.angle_gamma   90.00
#
_symmetry.space_group_name_H-M   'P 1'
#
loop_
_entity.id
_entity.type
_entity.pdbx_description
1 polymer ?
#
loop_
_entity_poly.entity_id
_entity_poly.type
_entity_poly.pdbx_seq_one_letter_code
_entity_poly.pdbx_strand_id
1 'polypeptide(L)'
;MRGSLLALERYDRSAEAAAAQVMRHYSTSFSLATRLLNPQVRADIRNLYAMVRTADEIVDAGLDPQVAAPLLDAYEATVRAAPSQRFHTDPIVHAYALSARRCGFQDEHIAEFFASMRSDLTRTVHTAESFKTYVRGSAEVIGLLCLDTFYAGAPRPDGVEEGAVRLGAAFQKINFLRDLHEDSSELGRAYFPSLREPDKLDEETKAAIISDIREDLAHARTALGLLPLGSRVGVAAATALFTELTDLLESTPAHDIMSTRVSVPAARKAILISRAAARAARNRG
;
A
#
# COMPACT_ATOMS: atom_id res chain seq x y z
N MET A 1 10.58 -34.88 -16.51
CA MET A 1 10.66 -34.02 -15.30
C MET A 1 11.44 -32.71 -15.50
N ARG A 2 12.68 -32.68 -16.02
CA ARG A 2 13.43 -31.39 -16.23
C ARG A 2 12.70 -30.38 -17.13
N GLY A 3 12.06 -30.82 -18.23
CA GLY A 3 11.35 -29.93 -19.15
C GLY A 3 10.10 -29.27 -18.53
N SER A 4 9.38 -29.95 -17.64
CA SER A 4 8.20 -29.40 -16.98
C SER A 4 8.56 -28.37 -15.88
N LEU A 5 9.68 -28.57 -15.19
CA LEU A 5 10.21 -27.60 -14.22
C LEU A 5 10.62 -26.29 -14.92
N LEU A 6 11.33 -26.37 -16.05
CA LEU A 6 11.72 -25.20 -16.83
C LEU A 6 10.50 -24.42 -17.40
N ALA A 7 9.42 -25.14 -17.74
CA ALA A 7 8.18 -24.51 -18.21
C ALA A 7 7.48 -23.74 -17.09
N LEU A 8 7.42 -24.31 -15.89
CA LEU A 8 6.83 -23.66 -14.72
C LEU A 8 7.66 -22.43 -14.29
N GLU A 9 8.98 -22.55 -14.18
CA GLU A 9 9.85 -21.41 -13.87
C GLU A 9 9.72 -20.25 -14.89
N ARG A 10 9.47 -20.59 -16.15
CA ARG A 10 9.20 -19.56 -17.18
C ARG A 10 7.87 -18.87 -16.92
N TYR A 11 6.84 -19.61 -16.50
CA TYR A 11 5.54 -19.04 -16.14
C TYR A 11 5.64 -18.19 -14.86
N ASP A 12 6.36 -18.66 -13.83
CA ASP A 12 6.62 -17.90 -12.59
C ASP A 12 7.21 -16.52 -12.93
N ARG A 13 8.25 -16.48 -13.77
CA ARG A 13 8.87 -15.20 -14.23
C ARG A 13 7.93 -14.32 -15.03
N SER A 14 7.06 -14.92 -15.87
CA SER A 14 6.05 -14.18 -16.63
C SER A 14 5.00 -13.54 -15.71
N ALA A 15 4.56 -14.27 -14.68
CA ALA A 15 3.61 -13.80 -13.69
C ALA A 15 4.19 -12.65 -12.85
N GLU A 16 5.44 -12.78 -12.37
CA GLU A 16 6.15 -11.70 -11.66
C GLU A 16 6.35 -10.45 -12.55
N ALA A 17 6.58 -10.63 -13.86
CA ALA A 17 6.68 -9.52 -14.80
C ALA A 17 5.32 -8.81 -14.97
N ALA A 18 4.21 -9.54 -15.00
CA ALA A 18 2.87 -8.97 -15.03
C ALA A 18 2.58 -8.15 -13.76
N ALA A 19 2.86 -8.69 -12.59
CA ALA A 19 2.73 -7.97 -11.31
C ALA A 19 3.59 -6.69 -11.27
N ALA A 20 4.82 -6.76 -11.78
CA ALA A 20 5.68 -5.59 -11.87
C ALA A 20 5.13 -4.53 -12.84
N GLN A 21 4.41 -4.93 -13.89
CA GLN A 21 3.76 -4.01 -14.81
C GLN A 21 2.57 -3.31 -14.17
N VAL A 22 1.74 -4.03 -13.40
CA VAL A 22 0.64 -3.44 -12.62
C VAL A 22 1.18 -2.33 -11.72
N MET A 23 2.19 -2.60 -10.88
CA MET A 23 2.76 -1.58 -10.01
C MET A 23 3.29 -0.35 -10.78
N ARG A 24 3.95 -0.55 -11.93
CA ARG A 24 4.47 0.56 -12.74
C ARG A 24 3.37 1.46 -13.29
N HIS A 25 2.23 0.87 -13.62
CA HIS A 25 1.10 1.62 -14.19
C HIS A 25 0.42 2.47 -13.13
N TYR A 26 0.15 1.90 -11.95
CA TYR A 26 -0.64 2.55 -10.91
C TYR A 26 0.15 3.38 -9.91
N SER A 27 1.44 3.11 -9.68
CA SER A 27 2.23 3.86 -8.71
C SER A 27 3.66 4.13 -9.14
N THR A 28 3.93 5.35 -9.57
CA THR A 28 5.30 5.80 -9.89
C THR A 28 6.18 5.88 -8.64
N SER A 29 5.64 6.32 -7.51
CA SER A 29 6.40 6.49 -6.26
C SER A 29 6.82 5.15 -5.68
N PHE A 30 5.89 4.20 -5.49
CA PHE A 30 6.21 2.85 -5.02
C PHE A 30 7.10 2.10 -6.01
N SER A 31 6.83 2.22 -7.32
CA SER A 31 7.67 1.61 -8.35
C SER A 31 9.13 2.08 -8.27
N LEU A 32 9.38 3.35 -7.99
CA LEU A 32 10.73 3.89 -7.81
C LEU A 32 11.36 3.43 -6.50
N ALA A 33 10.65 3.51 -5.37
CA ALA A 33 11.15 3.10 -4.06
C ALA A 33 11.52 1.60 -4.04
N THR A 34 10.70 0.74 -4.66
CA THR A 34 10.97 -0.71 -4.71
C THR A 34 12.24 -1.07 -5.48
N ARG A 35 12.76 -0.20 -6.37
CA ARG A 35 14.04 -0.45 -7.04
C ARG A 35 15.23 -0.53 -6.08
N LEU A 36 15.09 0.04 -4.89
CA LEU A 36 16.11 0.03 -3.85
C LEU A 36 16.05 -1.19 -2.93
N LEU A 37 15.00 -2.01 -3.06
CA LEU A 37 14.89 -3.29 -2.37
C LEU A 37 15.80 -4.34 -3.01
N ASN A 38 16.21 -5.34 -2.22
CA ASN A 38 16.89 -6.48 -2.81
C ASN A 38 15.97 -7.17 -3.86
N PRO A 39 16.52 -7.90 -4.84
CA PRO A 39 15.74 -8.42 -5.97
C PRO A 39 14.55 -9.30 -5.55
N GLN A 40 14.73 -10.14 -4.51
CA GLN A 40 13.70 -11.04 -4.05
C GLN A 40 12.57 -10.30 -3.34
N VAL A 41 12.89 -9.47 -2.34
CA VAL A 41 11.92 -8.62 -1.63
C VAL A 41 11.17 -7.72 -2.60
N ARG A 42 11.86 -7.19 -3.60
CA ARG A 42 11.24 -6.38 -4.65
C ARG A 42 10.19 -7.16 -5.46
N ALA A 43 10.47 -8.41 -5.81
CA ALA A 43 9.51 -9.27 -6.49
C ALA A 43 8.28 -9.49 -5.60
N ASP A 44 8.50 -9.81 -4.32
CA ASP A 44 7.42 -10.08 -3.37
C ASP A 44 6.51 -8.87 -3.13
N ILE A 45 7.11 -7.70 -2.94
CA ILE A 45 6.34 -6.45 -2.77
C ILE A 45 5.53 -6.13 -4.03
N ARG A 46 6.05 -6.38 -5.23
CA ARG A 46 5.31 -6.18 -6.48
C ARG A 46 4.15 -7.16 -6.63
N ASN A 47 4.37 -8.41 -6.25
CA ASN A 47 3.36 -9.45 -6.28
C ASN A 47 2.22 -9.15 -5.30
N LEU A 48 2.55 -8.75 -4.07
CA LEU A 48 1.58 -8.30 -3.08
C LEU A 48 0.80 -7.07 -3.57
N TYR A 49 1.52 -6.05 -4.07
CA TYR A 49 0.90 -4.83 -4.59
C TYR A 49 -0.09 -5.12 -5.73
N ALA A 50 0.27 -6.01 -6.66
CA ALA A 50 -0.59 -6.31 -7.79
C ALA A 50 -1.89 -7.01 -7.35
N MET A 51 -1.84 -7.89 -6.34
CA MET A 51 -3.01 -8.51 -5.75
C MET A 51 -3.92 -7.47 -5.08
N VAL A 52 -3.34 -6.62 -4.23
CA VAL A 52 -4.05 -5.51 -3.56
C VAL A 52 -4.70 -4.60 -4.59
N ARG A 53 -3.94 -4.13 -5.59
CA ARG A 53 -4.48 -3.23 -6.62
C ARG A 53 -5.60 -3.85 -7.45
N THR A 54 -5.57 -5.16 -7.71
CA THR A 54 -6.66 -5.83 -8.41
C THR A 54 -7.96 -5.82 -7.58
N ALA A 55 -7.87 -5.97 -6.26
CA ALA A 55 -9.04 -5.85 -5.38
C ALA A 55 -9.56 -4.40 -5.36
N ASP A 56 -8.66 -3.39 -5.27
CA ASP A 56 -9.03 -1.97 -5.39
C ASP A 56 -9.79 -1.70 -6.69
N GLU A 57 -9.29 -2.18 -7.84
CA GLU A 57 -9.93 -1.96 -9.13
C GLU A 57 -11.36 -2.54 -9.20
N ILE A 58 -11.63 -3.65 -8.51
CA ILE A 58 -12.99 -4.23 -8.47
C ILE A 58 -13.97 -3.25 -7.79
N VAL A 59 -13.53 -2.55 -6.75
CA VAL A 59 -14.40 -1.65 -5.97
C VAL A 59 -14.42 -0.21 -6.50
N ASP A 60 -13.42 0.16 -7.31
CA ASP A 60 -13.29 1.50 -7.92
C ASP A 60 -13.74 1.56 -9.39
N ALA A 61 -14.06 0.41 -10.01
CA ALA A 61 -14.44 0.34 -11.42
C ALA A 61 -15.81 0.99 -11.75
N GLY A 62 -16.51 1.57 -10.77
CA GLY A 62 -17.85 2.14 -10.97
C GLY A 62 -18.93 1.11 -11.32
N LEU A 63 -18.70 -0.15 -10.98
CA LEU A 63 -19.69 -1.22 -11.18
C LEU A 63 -20.81 -1.10 -10.14
N ASP A 64 -22.02 -1.55 -10.52
CA ASP A 64 -23.09 -1.73 -9.56
C ASP A 64 -22.62 -2.63 -8.41
N PRO A 65 -22.85 -2.26 -7.12
CA PRO A 65 -22.45 -3.08 -5.98
C PRO A 65 -22.93 -4.53 -6.04
N GLN A 66 -24.07 -4.80 -6.66
CA GLN A 66 -24.58 -6.15 -6.89
C GLN A 66 -23.71 -6.97 -7.86
N VAL A 67 -22.93 -6.30 -8.72
CA VAL A 67 -21.98 -6.93 -9.64
C VAL A 67 -20.61 -7.00 -9.00
N ALA A 68 -20.15 -5.91 -8.36
CA ALA A 68 -18.83 -5.82 -7.76
C ALA A 68 -18.65 -6.77 -6.55
N ALA A 69 -19.66 -6.90 -5.68
CA ALA A 69 -19.56 -7.74 -4.49
C ALA A 69 -19.27 -9.22 -4.80
N PRO A 70 -20.00 -9.91 -5.68
CA PRO A 70 -19.66 -11.30 -6.02
C PRO A 70 -18.30 -11.43 -6.73
N LEU A 71 -17.85 -10.43 -7.51
CA LEU A 71 -16.51 -10.44 -8.10
C LEU A 71 -15.43 -10.34 -7.02
N LEU A 72 -15.60 -9.45 -6.03
CA LEU A 72 -14.69 -9.31 -4.91
C LEU A 72 -14.65 -10.58 -4.06
N ASP A 73 -15.81 -11.19 -3.76
CA ASP A 73 -15.90 -12.44 -2.99
C ASP A 73 -15.21 -13.61 -3.71
N ALA A 74 -15.39 -13.72 -5.02
CA ALA A 74 -14.72 -14.75 -5.84
C ALA A 74 -13.19 -14.51 -5.89
N TYR A 75 -12.77 -13.25 -5.98
CA TYR A 75 -11.35 -12.90 -5.97
C TYR A 75 -10.73 -13.18 -4.59
N GLU A 76 -11.38 -12.79 -3.48
CA GLU A 76 -10.94 -13.14 -2.12
C GLU A 76 -10.78 -14.65 -1.95
N ALA A 77 -11.79 -15.43 -2.30
CA ALA A 77 -11.73 -16.89 -2.20
C ALA A 77 -10.55 -17.47 -3.00
N THR A 78 -10.30 -16.94 -4.20
CA THR A 78 -9.18 -17.35 -5.05
C THR A 78 -7.83 -16.98 -4.42
N VAL A 79 -7.68 -15.76 -3.92
CA VAL A 79 -6.44 -15.25 -3.29
C VAL A 79 -6.13 -16.04 -2.02
N ARG A 80 -7.11 -16.29 -1.15
CA ARG A 80 -6.91 -17.04 0.11
C ARG A 80 -6.58 -18.50 -0.13
N ALA A 81 -7.15 -19.13 -1.16
CA ALA A 81 -6.83 -20.50 -1.54
C ALA A 81 -5.47 -20.62 -2.28
N ALA A 82 -4.98 -19.53 -2.86
CA ALA A 82 -3.83 -19.55 -3.77
C ALA A 82 -2.54 -20.15 -3.18
N PRO A 83 -2.16 -19.92 -1.90
CA PRO A 83 -0.93 -20.48 -1.34
C PRO A 83 -0.92 -22.02 -1.29
N SER A 84 -2.08 -22.67 -1.25
CA SER A 84 -2.19 -24.13 -1.23
C SER A 84 -2.02 -24.78 -2.60
N GLN A 85 -2.07 -24.01 -3.68
CA GLN A 85 -2.02 -24.50 -5.07
C GLN A 85 -0.72 -24.11 -5.75
N ARG A 86 -0.16 -25.04 -6.54
CA ARG A 86 1.12 -24.82 -7.21
C ARG A 86 1.01 -23.95 -8.47
N PHE A 87 -0.16 -23.87 -9.11
CA PHE A 87 -0.35 -23.19 -10.37
C PHE A 87 -1.71 -22.49 -10.42
N HIS A 88 -1.74 -21.27 -10.95
CA HIS A 88 -2.93 -20.49 -11.21
C HIS A 88 -2.89 -19.98 -12.65
N THR A 89 -4.04 -19.96 -13.32
CA THR A 89 -4.18 -19.43 -14.69
C THR A 89 -4.13 -17.90 -14.72
N ASP A 90 -4.55 -17.24 -13.64
CA ASP A 90 -4.38 -15.80 -13.47
C ASP A 90 -2.93 -15.50 -13.05
N PRO A 91 -2.17 -14.71 -13.82
CA PRO A 91 -0.78 -14.44 -13.52
C PRO A 91 -0.57 -13.60 -12.26
N ILE A 92 -1.52 -12.73 -11.86
CA ILE A 92 -1.42 -11.92 -10.64
C ILE A 92 -1.60 -12.81 -9.41
N VAL A 93 -2.63 -13.66 -9.43
CA VAL A 93 -2.86 -14.64 -8.35
C VAL A 93 -1.68 -15.62 -8.27
N HIS A 94 -1.13 -16.04 -9.41
CA HIS A 94 0.05 -16.93 -9.43
C HIS A 94 1.27 -16.28 -8.79
N ALA A 95 1.59 -15.04 -9.17
CA ALA A 95 2.69 -14.27 -8.59
C ALA A 95 2.51 -14.04 -7.08
N TYR A 96 1.29 -13.65 -6.66
CA TYR A 96 0.94 -13.54 -5.25
C TYR A 96 1.17 -14.86 -4.50
N ALA A 97 0.70 -15.99 -5.02
CA ALA A 97 0.85 -17.29 -4.41
C ALA A 97 2.32 -17.71 -4.20
N LEU A 98 3.22 -17.33 -5.12
CA LEU A 98 4.66 -17.55 -4.96
C LEU A 98 5.19 -16.82 -3.72
N SER A 99 4.82 -15.54 -3.56
CA SER A 99 5.24 -14.71 -2.43
C SER A 99 4.59 -15.14 -1.13
N ALA A 100 3.29 -15.43 -1.13
CA ALA A 100 2.56 -15.86 0.07
C ALA A 100 3.14 -17.15 0.67
N ARG A 101 3.49 -18.13 -0.17
CA ARG A 101 4.16 -19.37 0.28
C ARG A 101 5.56 -19.12 0.87
N ARG A 102 6.32 -18.21 0.25
CA ARG A 102 7.70 -17.94 0.69
C ARG A 102 7.75 -17.10 1.95
N CYS A 103 6.87 -16.10 2.05
CA CYS A 103 6.87 -15.13 3.12
C CYS A 103 5.97 -15.53 4.30
N GLY A 104 5.06 -16.48 4.11
CA GLY A 104 4.15 -16.93 5.15
C GLY A 104 3.08 -15.90 5.49
N PHE A 105 2.46 -15.29 4.47
CA PHE A 105 1.40 -14.29 4.68
C PHE A 105 0.28 -14.86 5.54
N GLN A 106 -0.12 -14.10 6.56
CA GLN A 106 -1.17 -14.50 7.48
C GLN A 106 -2.53 -14.32 6.83
N ASP A 107 -3.37 -15.35 6.85
CA ASP A 107 -4.70 -15.36 6.23
C ASP A 107 -5.63 -14.33 6.88
N GLU A 108 -5.47 -14.07 8.17
CA GLU A 108 -6.21 -13.06 8.92
C GLU A 108 -5.99 -11.65 8.36
N HIS A 109 -4.75 -11.29 8.00
CA HIS A 109 -4.44 -9.99 7.39
C HIS A 109 -5.07 -9.85 6.01
N ILE A 110 -5.10 -10.93 5.22
CA ILE A 110 -5.77 -10.95 3.93
C ILE A 110 -7.29 -10.78 4.10
N ALA A 111 -7.89 -11.47 5.07
CA ALA A 111 -9.31 -11.33 5.39
C ALA A 111 -9.67 -9.90 5.85
N GLU A 112 -8.87 -9.28 6.73
CA GLU A 112 -9.05 -7.89 7.15
C GLU A 112 -8.96 -6.92 5.96
N PHE A 113 -8.02 -7.14 5.04
CA PHE A 113 -7.91 -6.35 3.82
C PHE A 113 -9.17 -6.45 2.95
N PHE A 114 -9.63 -7.64 2.63
CA PHE A 114 -10.84 -7.81 1.82
C PHE A 114 -12.11 -7.30 2.53
N ALA A 115 -12.19 -7.37 3.85
CA ALA A 115 -13.27 -6.76 4.61
C ALA A 115 -13.32 -5.23 4.44
N SER A 116 -12.17 -4.55 4.39
CA SER A 116 -12.10 -3.12 4.08
C SER A 116 -12.50 -2.81 2.64
N MET A 117 -12.04 -3.57 1.66
CA MET A 117 -12.47 -3.42 0.26
C MET A 117 -13.98 -3.60 0.10
N ARG A 118 -14.56 -4.57 0.79
CA ARG A 118 -16.01 -4.80 0.79
C ARG A 118 -16.79 -3.63 1.36
N SER A 119 -16.23 -2.92 2.36
CA SER A 119 -16.88 -1.74 2.92
C SER A 119 -17.01 -0.59 1.93
N ASP A 120 -16.08 -0.47 0.96
CA ASP A 120 -16.11 0.56 -0.08
C ASP A 120 -17.28 0.40 -1.06
N LEU A 121 -17.86 -0.79 -1.17
CA LEU A 121 -19.04 -1.03 -2.00
C LEU A 121 -20.33 -0.44 -1.41
N THR A 122 -20.36 -0.18 -0.11
CA THR A 122 -21.60 0.21 0.59
C THR A 122 -21.46 1.44 1.46
N ARG A 123 -20.24 1.82 1.84
CA ARG A 123 -20.00 2.91 2.78
C ARG A 123 -19.37 4.11 2.07
N THR A 124 -20.04 5.23 2.15
CA THR A 124 -19.59 6.51 1.57
C THR A 124 -19.03 7.47 2.61
N VAL A 125 -19.39 7.30 3.90
CA VAL A 125 -18.96 8.16 5.00
C VAL A 125 -18.52 7.29 6.20
N HIS A 126 -17.48 7.72 6.89
CA HIS A 126 -16.93 7.01 8.05
C HIS A 126 -17.18 7.75 9.36
N THR A 127 -17.53 7.01 10.40
CA THR A 127 -17.35 7.43 11.80
C THR A 127 -15.90 7.24 12.22
N ALA A 128 -15.49 7.79 13.37
CA ALA A 128 -14.14 7.59 13.88
C ALA A 128 -13.78 6.10 14.05
N GLU A 129 -14.73 5.29 14.52
CA GLU A 129 -14.54 3.84 14.70
C GLU A 129 -14.44 3.11 13.35
N SER A 130 -15.35 3.39 12.42
CA SER A 130 -15.31 2.75 11.11
C SER A 130 -14.11 3.18 10.28
N PHE A 131 -13.62 4.42 10.44
CA PHE A 131 -12.39 4.90 9.82
C PHE A 131 -11.17 4.13 10.34
N LYS A 132 -11.07 3.96 11.66
CA LYS A 132 -10.00 3.16 12.27
C LYS A 132 -10.00 1.73 11.73
N THR A 133 -11.16 1.08 11.69
CA THR A 133 -11.31 -0.28 11.14
C THR A 133 -10.92 -0.33 9.66
N TYR A 134 -11.31 0.68 8.89
CA TYR A 134 -10.99 0.77 7.47
C TYR A 134 -9.50 0.95 7.24
N VAL A 135 -8.84 1.89 7.93
CA VAL A 135 -7.39 2.10 7.84
C VAL A 135 -6.63 0.83 8.27
N ARG A 136 -7.11 0.14 9.31
CA ARG A 136 -6.54 -1.14 9.75
C ARG A 136 -6.48 -2.13 8.60
N GLY A 137 -7.60 -2.43 7.94
CA GLY A 137 -7.65 -3.44 6.88
C GLY A 137 -7.05 -2.96 5.57
N SER A 138 -7.27 -1.70 5.15
CA SER A 138 -6.80 -1.21 3.85
C SER A 138 -5.30 -0.89 3.81
N ALA A 139 -4.64 -0.64 4.96
CA ALA A 139 -3.27 -0.15 4.98
C ALA A 139 -2.36 -0.74 6.08
N GLU A 140 -2.83 -0.84 7.33
CA GLU A 140 -1.98 -1.33 8.42
C GLU A 140 -1.61 -2.79 8.22
N VAL A 141 -2.57 -3.65 7.84
CA VAL A 141 -2.28 -5.07 7.52
C VAL A 141 -1.36 -5.20 6.30
N ILE A 142 -1.43 -4.27 5.34
CA ILE A 142 -0.49 -4.24 4.21
C ILE A 142 0.93 -3.96 4.71
N GLY A 143 1.08 -3.08 5.70
CA GLY A 143 2.37 -2.87 6.39
C GLY A 143 2.91 -4.15 7.04
N LEU A 144 2.05 -4.94 7.69
CA LEU A 144 2.41 -6.23 8.29
C LEU A 144 2.77 -7.27 7.22
N LEU A 145 2.03 -7.37 6.12
CA LEU A 145 2.36 -8.24 4.99
C LEU A 145 3.69 -7.83 4.32
N CYS A 146 4.01 -6.53 4.28
CA CYS A 146 5.33 -6.08 3.86
C CYS A 146 6.44 -6.57 4.82
N LEU A 147 6.21 -6.58 6.15
CA LEU A 147 7.15 -7.18 7.08
C LEU A 147 7.34 -8.68 6.85
N ASP A 148 6.29 -9.42 6.50
CA ASP A 148 6.41 -10.83 6.10
C ASP A 148 7.42 -10.98 4.95
N THR A 149 7.38 -10.07 3.95
CA THR A 149 8.35 -10.10 2.85
C THR A 149 9.76 -9.70 3.28
N PHE A 150 9.90 -8.77 4.23
CA PHE A 150 11.20 -8.27 4.67
C PHE A 150 11.95 -9.25 5.53
N TYR A 151 11.24 -10.01 6.37
CA TYR A 151 11.81 -10.97 7.30
C TYR A 151 11.75 -12.42 6.79
N ALA A 152 10.83 -12.75 5.89
CA ALA A 152 10.69 -14.09 5.27
C ALA A 152 10.80 -15.24 6.30
N GLY A 153 10.03 -15.14 7.39
CA GLY A 153 10.00 -16.11 8.48
C GLY A 153 11.09 -15.93 9.55
N ALA A 154 12.03 -14.99 9.39
CA ALA A 154 12.99 -14.67 10.45
C ALA A 154 12.31 -13.94 11.63
N PRO A 155 12.83 -14.09 12.86
CA PRO A 155 12.33 -13.35 14.03
C PRO A 155 12.35 -11.84 13.81
N ARG A 156 11.31 -11.16 14.27
CA ARG A 156 11.15 -9.71 14.19
C ARG A 156 11.60 -9.05 15.49
N PRO A 157 12.34 -7.95 15.45
CA PRO A 157 12.64 -7.15 16.65
C PRO A 157 11.37 -6.52 17.22
N ASP A 158 11.35 -6.30 18.54
CA ASP A 158 10.28 -5.58 19.21
C ASP A 158 10.10 -4.17 18.62
N GLY A 159 8.84 -3.74 18.46
CA GLY A 159 8.47 -2.43 17.94
C GLY A 159 8.47 -2.30 16.41
N VAL A 160 8.98 -3.28 15.64
CA VAL A 160 8.98 -3.19 14.17
C VAL A 160 7.56 -3.30 13.59
N GLU A 161 6.69 -4.10 14.20
CA GLU A 161 5.30 -4.26 13.77
C GLU A 161 4.50 -2.97 14.00
N GLU A 162 4.66 -2.33 15.16
CA GLU A 162 4.05 -1.04 15.44
C GLU A 162 4.50 0.02 14.41
N GLY A 163 5.80 0.06 14.10
CA GLY A 163 6.33 0.95 13.08
C GLY A 163 5.73 0.72 11.69
N ALA A 164 5.48 -0.53 11.31
CA ALA A 164 4.86 -0.87 10.02
C ALA A 164 3.37 -0.50 9.98
N VAL A 165 2.64 -0.75 11.07
CA VAL A 165 1.24 -0.33 11.25
C VAL A 165 1.12 1.18 11.10
N ARG A 166 1.93 1.95 11.84
CA ARG A 166 1.94 3.42 11.77
C ARG A 166 2.30 3.94 10.38
N LEU A 167 3.26 3.30 9.70
CA LEU A 167 3.64 3.71 8.34
C LEU A 167 2.52 3.44 7.34
N GLY A 168 1.85 2.30 7.44
CA GLY A 168 0.68 1.97 6.63
C GLY A 168 -0.43 2.99 6.83
N ALA A 169 -0.80 3.28 8.08
CA ALA A 169 -1.81 4.28 8.43
C ALA A 169 -1.45 5.67 7.87
N ALA A 170 -0.19 6.12 8.04
CA ALA A 170 0.28 7.40 7.50
C ALA A 170 0.12 7.46 5.98
N PHE A 171 0.58 6.44 5.26
CA PHE A 171 0.48 6.41 3.79
C PHE A 171 -0.96 6.46 3.30
N GLN A 172 -1.86 5.77 3.97
CA GLN A 172 -3.27 5.77 3.61
C GLN A 172 -3.93 7.13 3.87
N LYS A 173 -3.71 7.72 5.05
CA LYS A 173 -4.22 9.06 5.37
C LYS A 173 -3.70 10.12 4.39
N ILE A 174 -2.43 10.03 3.99
CA ILE A 174 -1.83 10.92 2.98
C ILE A 174 -2.51 10.71 1.62
N ASN A 175 -2.78 9.46 1.22
CA ASN A 175 -3.49 9.17 -0.02
C ASN A 175 -4.89 9.77 0.01
N PHE A 176 -5.66 9.56 1.07
CA PHE A 176 -7.01 10.15 1.22
C PHE A 176 -7.01 11.67 1.15
N LEU A 177 -6.05 12.32 1.79
CA LEU A 177 -5.97 13.79 1.73
C LEU A 177 -5.56 14.29 0.34
N ARG A 178 -4.66 13.56 -0.35
CA ARG A 178 -4.23 13.87 -1.71
C ARG A 178 -5.35 13.70 -2.73
N ASP A 179 -6.11 12.61 -2.60
CA ASP A 179 -7.12 12.19 -3.57
C ASP A 179 -8.52 12.67 -3.19
N LEU A 180 -8.65 13.51 -2.16
CA LEU A 180 -9.92 13.98 -1.58
C LEU A 180 -10.90 14.55 -2.63
N HIS A 181 -10.39 15.25 -3.63
CA HIS A 181 -11.20 15.75 -4.74
C HIS A 181 -11.79 14.60 -5.58
N GLU A 182 -10.96 13.66 -6.02
CA GLU A 182 -11.38 12.51 -6.83
C GLU A 182 -12.37 11.64 -6.03
N ASP A 183 -12.04 11.33 -4.77
CA ASP A 183 -12.86 10.49 -3.89
C ASP A 183 -14.25 11.09 -3.64
N SER A 184 -14.33 12.42 -3.42
CA SER A 184 -15.59 13.10 -3.16
C SER A 184 -16.42 13.34 -4.42
N SER A 185 -15.80 13.75 -5.54
CA SER A 185 -16.51 14.15 -6.76
C SER A 185 -16.88 12.97 -7.67
N GLU A 186 -16.01 11.96 -7.77
CA GLU A 186 -16.20 10.82 -8.67
C GLU A 186 -16.78 9.59 -7.96
N LEU A 187 -16.32 9.30 -6.74
CA LEU A 187 -16.74 8.12 -5.98
C LEU A 187 -17.78 8.43 -4.89
N GLY A 188 -18.01 9.71 -4.58
CA GLY A 188 -18.93 10.14 -3.52
C GLY A 188 -18.50 9.67 -2.13
N ARG A 189 -17.20 9.45 -1.90
CA ARG A 189 -16.65 8.92 -0.64
C ARG A 189 -16.00 10.01 0.18
N ALA A 190 -16.23 10.00 1.51
CA ALA A 190 -15.58 10.85 2.49
C ALA A 190 -14.98 9.98 3.60
N TYR A 191 -13.66 9.78 3.53
CA TYR A 191 -12.97 8.91 4.49
C TYR A 191 -12.79 9.57 5.86
N PHE A 192 -12.36 10.85 5.92
CA PHE A 192 -12.08 11.50 7.20
C PHE A 192 -13.35 11.83 7.99
N PRO A 193 -13.50 11.29 9.22
CA PRO A 193 -14.67 11.59 10.07
C PRO A 193 -14.77 13.04 10.50
N SER A 194 -13.68 13.79 10.41
CA SER A 194 -13.61 15.22 10.75
C SER A 194 -14.21 16.13 9.68
N LEU A 195 -14.42 15.62 8.45
CA LEU A 195 -15.09 16.40 7.42
C LEU A 195 -16.58 16.49 7.72
N ARG A 196 -17.05 17.69 8.01
CA ARG A 196 -18.48 17.98 8.28
C ARG A 196 -19.35 17.75 7.05
N GLU A 197 -18.79 18.10 5.88
CA GLU A 197 -19.37 17.88 4.56
C GLU A 197 -18.30 17.23 3.68
N PRO A 198 -18.63 16.19 2.89
CA PRO A 198 -17.65 15.43 2.11
C PRO A 198 -16.82 16.27 1.14
N ASP A 199 -17.38 17.40 0.70
CA ASP A 199 -16.81 18.31 -0.30
C ASP A 199 -16.22 19.60 0.31
N LYS A 200 -16.06 19.66 1.65
CA LYS A 200 -15.53 20.86 2.33
C LYS A 200 -14.39 20.52 3.28
N LEU A 201 -13.19 20.93 2.90
CA LEU A 201 -12.01 20.94 3.73
C LEU A 201 -11.67 22.37 4.14
N ASP A 202 -11.70 22.68 5.44
CA ASP A 202 -11.17 23.94 5.96
C ASP A 202 -9.72 23.79 6.47
N GLU A 203 -9.05 24.91 6.72
CA GLU A 203 -7.66 24.92 7.15
C GLU A 203 -7.46 24.27 8.54
N GLU A 204 -8.43 24.40 9.44
CA GLU A 204 -8.38 23.81 10.78
C GLU A 204 -8.45 22.28 10.69
N THR A 205 -9.41 21.74 9.94
CA THR A 205 -9.55 20.30 9.71
C THR A 205 -8.32 19.74 8.98
N LYS A 206 -7.81 20.44 7.95
CA LYS A 206 -6.57 20.07 7.26
C LYS A 206 -5.40 19.99 8.23
N ALA A 207 -5.21 21.00 9.07
CA ALA A 207 -4.12 21.04 10.04
C ALA A 207 -4.21 19.87 11.04
N ALA A 208 -5.41 19.53 11.51
CA ALA A 208 -5.62 18.38 12.39
C ALA A 208 -5.26 17.05 11.71
N ILE A 209 -5.68 16.85 10.46
CA ILE A 209 -5.34 15.66 9.66
C ILE A 209 -3.82 15.56 9.44
N ILE A 210 -3.18 16.66 9.07
CA ILE A 210 -1.71 16.71 8.87
C ILE A 210 -0.97 16.41 10.16
N SER A 211 -1.44 16.91 11.31
CA SER A 211 -0.84 16.63 12.63
C SER A 211 -0.88 15.13 12.94
N ASP A 212 -2.01 14.46 12.72
CA ASP A 212 -2.17 13.02 12.93
C ASP A 212 -1.26 12.19 11.98
N ILE A 213 -1.17 12.58 10.71
CA ILE A 213 -0.23 11.98 9.74
C ILE A 213 1.22 12.11 10.22
N ARG A 214 1.61 13.29 10.71
CA ARG A 214 2.98 13.54 11.20
C ARG A 214 3.32 12.72 12.43
N GLU A 215 2.36 12.50 13.31
CA GLU A 215 2.53 11.62 14.47
C GLU A 215 2.83 10.19 14.03
N ASP A 216 2.03 9.64 13.12
CA ASP A 216 2.26 8.30 12.58
C ASP A 216 3.62 8.18 11.86
N LEU A 217 3.98 9.18 11.04
CA LEU A 217 5.28 9.21 10.37
C LEU A 217 6.46 9.30 11.36
N ALA A 218 6.30 10.03 12.47
CA ALA A 218 7.32 10.14 13.51
C ALA A 218 7.54 8.80 14.21
N HIS A 219 6.47 8.10 14.60
CA HIS A 219 6.54 6.76 15.16
C HIS A 219 7.17 5.75 14.19
N ALA A 220 6.70 5.72 12.94
CA ALA A 220 7.25 4.81 11.93
C ALA A 220 8.76 4.97 11.71
N ARG A 221 9.26 6.21 11.77
CA ARG A 221 10.71 6.49 11.61
C ARG A 221 11.58 5.84 12.68
N THR A 222 11.09 5.67 13.90
CA THR A 222 11.85 5.02 14.98
C THR A 222 12.14 3.56 14.67
N ALA A 223 11.25 2.90 13.93
CA ALA A 223 11.36 1.49 13.56
C ALA A 223 12.17 1.24 12.27
N LEU A 224 12.51 2.27 11.48
CA LEU A 224 13.25 2.09 10.22
C LEU A 224 14.61 1.41 10.44
N GLY A 225 15.28 1.70 11.56
CA GLY A 225 16.56 1.10 11.93
C GLY A 225 16.49 -0.40 12.20
N LEU A 226 15.31 -0.91 12.55
CA LEU A 226 15.05 -2.31 12.84
C LEU A 226 14.93 -3.17 11.57
N LEU A 227 14.58 -2.57 10.43
CA LEU A 227 14.39 -3.31 9.17
C LEU A 227 15.69 -3.90 8.65
N PRO A 228 15.65 -5.10 8.02
CA PRO A 228 16.80 -5.66 7.32
C PRO A 228 17.34 -4.68 6.26
N LEU A 229 18.67 -4.62 6.07
CA LEU A 229 19.32 -3.68 5.14
C LEU A 229 18.74 -3.73 3.72
N GLY A 230 18.40 -4.93 3.24
CA GLY A 230 17.82 -5.13 1.90
C GLY A 230 16.45 -4.48 1.70
N SER A 231 15.76 -4.15 2.78
CA SER A 231 14.42 -3.52 2.79
C SER A 231 14.48 -2.07 3.27
N ARG A 232 15.33 -1.77 4.25
CA ARG A 232 15.46 -0.46 4.93
C ARG A 232 15.57 0.71 3.96
N VAL A 233 16.43 0.57 2.94
CA VAL A 233 16.68 1.65 1.98
C VAL A 233 15.43 1.98 1.16
N GLY A 234 14.72 0.96 0.71
CA GLY A 234 13.47 1.13 -0.05
C GLY A 234 12.36 1.74 0.79
N VAL A 235 12.19 1.27 2.04
CA VAL A 235 11.19 1.81 2.96
C VAL A 235 11.53 3.27 3.34
N ALA A 236 12.79 3.57 3.64
CA ALA A 236 13.23 4.93 3.93
C ALA A 236 13.00 5.89 2.74
N ALA A 237 13.19 5.41 1.51
CA ALA A 237 12.90 6.19 0.31
C ALA A 237 11.39 6.45 0.14
N ALA A 238 10.55 5.44 0.36
CA ALA A 238 9.10 5.61 0.35
C ALA A 238 8.66 6.60 1.44
N THR A 239 9.14 6.44 2.67
CA THR A 239 8.84 7.36 3.78
C THR A 239 9.25 8.80 3.44
N ALA A 240 10.41 9.01 2.82
CA ALA A 240 10.85 10.34 2.41
C ALA A 240 9.95 10.97 1.33
N LEU A 241 9.46 10.16 0.37
CA LEU A 241 8.54 10.62 -0.66
C LEU A 241 7.17 11.02 -0.08
N PHE A 242 6.63 10.23 0.84
CA PHE A 242 5.36 10.53 1.49
C PHE A 242 5.48 11.70 2.49
N THR A 243 6.62 11.85 3.16
CA THR A 243 6.90 13.05 3.97
C THR A 243 6.89 14.31 3.11
N GLU A 244 7.57 14.29 1.97
CA GLU A 244 7.54 15.44 1.03
C GLU A 244 6.13 15.72 0.52
N LEU A 245 5.34 14.69 0.25
CA LEU A 245 3.94 14.87 -0.15
C LEU A 245 3.12 15.49 0.99
N THR A 246 3.36 15.10 2.24
CA THR A 246 2.75 15.72 3.42
C THR A 246 3.13 17.20 3.54
N ASP A 247 4.41 17.55 3.32
CA ASP A 247 4.89 18.94 3.34
C ASP A 247 4.20 19.78 2.25
N LEU A 248 4.01 19.20 1.06
CA LEU A 248 3.28 19.85 -0.03
C LEU A 248 1.79 20.04 0.30
N LEU A 249 1.12 19.02 0.83
CA LEU A 249 -0.29 19.09 1.25
C LEU A 249 -0.48 20.14 2.36
N GLU A 250 0.43 20.20 3.32
CA GLU A 250 0.39 21.20 4.40
C GLU A 250 0.49 22.64 3.85
N SER A 251 1.39 22.87 2.89
CA SER A 251 1.61 24.17 2.27
C SER A 251 0.56 24.56 1.21
N THR A 252 -0.23 23.61 0.73
CA THR A 252 -1.30 23.85 -0.25
C THR A 252 -2.56 24.32 0.47
N PRO A 253 -3.20 25.43 0.08
CA PRO A 253 -4.47 25.86 0.64
C PRO A 253 -5.54 24.76 0.56
N ALA A 254 -6.39 24.66 1.58
CA ALA A 254 -7.39 23.60 1.67
C ALA A 254 -8.33 23.56 0.45
N HIS A 255 -8.73 24.74 -0.07
CA HIS A 255 -9.57 24.84 -1.26
C HIS A 255 -8.88 24.35 -2.54
N ASP A 256 -7.55 24.44 -2.62
CA ASP A 256 -6.79 23.94 -3.77
C ASP A 256 -6.69 22.40 -3.75
N ILE A 257 -6.58 21.80 -2.55
CA ILE A 257 -6.63 20.34 -2.40
C ILE A 257 -7.97 19.78 -2.88
N MET A 258 -9.05 20.52 -2.67
CA MET A 258 -10.41 20.18 -3.13
C MET A 258 -10.63 20.35 -4.64
N SER A 259 -9.67 20.89 -5.38
CA SER A 259 -9.80 21.15 -6.82
C SER A 259 -8.72 20.52 -7.68
N THR A 260 -7.58 20.17 -7.08
CA THR A 260 -6.42 19.66 -7.81
C THR A 260 -5.67 18.61 -7.01
N ARG A 261 -5.19 17.56 -7.71
CA ARG A 261 -4.38 16.53 -7.11
C ARG A 261 -2.95 16.99 -6.85
N VAL A 262 -2.55 17.06 -5.58
CA VAL A 262 -1.20 17.42 -5.18
C VAL A 262 -0.22 16.27 -5.48
N SER A 263 0.92 16.55 -6.09
CA SER A 263 1.92 15.52 -6.42
C SER A 263 3.35 16.02 -6.29
N VAL A 264 4.26 15.12 -5.87
CA VAL A 264 5.69 15.42 -5.82
C VAL A 264 6.25 15.42 -7.25
N PRO A 265 6.93 16.50 -7.70
CA PRO A 265 7.53 16.57 -9.03
C PRO A 265 8.57 15.46 -9.27
N ALA A 266 8.66 14.95 -10.49
CA ALA A 266 9.54 13.83 -10.84
C ALA A 266 11.03 14.08 -10.48
N ALA A 267 11.55 15.28 -10.74
CA ALA A 267 12.92 15.65 -10.36
C ALA A 267 13.13 15.61 -8.84
N ARG A 268 12.13 16.06 -8.06
CA ARG A 268 12.18 16.02 -6.59
C ARG A 268 12.14 14.59 -6.06
N LYS A 269 11.30 13.71 -6.66
CA LYS A 269 11.29 12.26 -6.33
C LYS A 269 12.68 11.65 -6.49
N ALA A 270 13.38 11.90 -7.60
CA ALA A 270 14.72 11.38 -7.84
C ALA A 270 15.75 11.85 -6.80
N ILE A 271 15.72 13.13 -6.41
CA ILE A 271 16.60 13.68 -5.37
C ILE A 271 16.34 13.03 -4.00
N LEU A 272 15.07 12.89 -3.62
CA LEU A 272 14.69 12.30 -2.33
C LEU A 272 15.13 10.84 -2.23
N ILE A 273 14.91 10.06 -3.28
CA ILE A 273 15.33 8.66 -3.36
C ILE A 273 16.85 8.54 -3.24
N SER A 274 17.60 9.36 -3.98
CA SER A 274 19.06 9.34 -3.94
C SER A 274 19.61 9.70 -2.55
N ARG A 275 18.99 10.70 -1.88
CA ARG A 275 19.36 11.08 -0.52
C ARG A 275 19.03 10.01 0.51
N ALA A 276 17.86 9.38 0.42
CA ALA A 276 17.47 8.29 1.29
C ALA A 276 18.41 7.09 1.15
N ALA A 277 18.76 6.72 -0.08
CA ALA A 277 19.72 5.66 -0.36
C ALA A 277 21.10 5.96 0.24
N ALA A 278 21.60 7.18 0.06
CA ALA A 278 22.88 7.61 0.61
C ALA A 278 22.93 7.62 2.14
N ARG A 279 21.83 8.02 2.82
CA ARG A 279 21.71 7.99 4.29
C ARG A 279 21.68 6.56 4.81
N ALA A 280 20.85 5.70 4.22
CA ALA A 280 20.74 4.31 4.64
C ALA A 280 22.04 3.51 4.42
N ALA A 281 22.83 3.87 3.40
CA ALA A 281 24.14 3.27 3.16
C ALA A 281 25.20 3.72 4.21
N ARG A 282 25.08 4.95 4.76
CA ARG A 282 26.00 5.48 5.80
C ARG A 282 25.73 4.91 7.19
N ASN A 283 24.49 4.60 7.53
CA ASN A 283 24.12 4.02 8.81
C ASN A 283 24.42 2.51 8.90
N ARG A 284 25.55 2.09 8.33
CA ARG A 284 26.06 0.70 8.39
C ARG A 284 26.95 0.45 9.62
N GLY A 285 26.97 1.37 10.57
CA GLY A 285 27.70 1.24 11.82
C GLY A 285 26.81 0.95 13.01
#